data_7e9bbdd4eb363757c5ada757c758081d
#
_entry.id   7e9bbdd4eb363757c5ada757c758081d
#
_cell.length_a   1.000
_cell.length_b   1.000
_cell.length_c   1.000
_cell.angle_alpha   90.00
_cell.angle_beta   90.00
_cell.angle_gamma   90.00
#
_symmetry.space_group_name_H-M   'P 1'
#
loop_
_entity.id
_entity.type
_entity.pdbx_description
1 polymer ?
#
loop_
_entity_poly.entity_id
_entity_poly.type
_entity_poly.pdbx_seq_one_letter_code
_entity_poly.pdbx_strand_id
1 'polypeptide(L)'
;MKGSDVKVAPVIAIVICFAFVSLGDIVSLKTKAKFPSLAVAIVAYLIAIWCGMPKTYPDVSGLAALGDILFPVFVAGLATSILPISIVKNWKFIIIGCIAVLAGFLCTVVVGGLFYDPREMFAAAMTTCGSGLTGGLIVLDRLKGTGLTEMVTIPLLLACTIDAIGQPVGSLITRKYAGKLIASDAYLTDKIVDHSDGGKLNKWGAPFNSSENPSPRFCAWIPPKYETEAVAFLQLIVVTALAMWLGGITGLGWSIVLILLGFGGTFIGLFRMNMLDRTQTGGFVMAAIYALLFQMLNDMTLQEIMAKIVPLLLVILLSGVGLVLGG
;
A
#
# COMPACT_ATOMS: atom_id res chain seq x y z
N MET A 1 9.87 34.10 21.60
CA MET A 1 8.66 33.71 22.35
C MET A 1 8.71 32.21 22.55
N LYS A 2 8.96 31.73 23.78
CA LYS A 2 8.87 30.32 24.10
C LYS A 2 7.42 29.91 23.93
N GLY A 3 7.14 29.04 22.92
CA GLY A 3 5.82 28.46 22.75
C GLY A 3 5.48 27.65 24.00
N SER A 4 4.42 28.05 24.65
CA SER A 4 3.79 27.26 25.69
C SER A 4 3.47 25.90 25.09
N ASP A 5 4.12 24.83 25.58
CA ASP A 5 3.73 23.46 25.32
C ASP A 5 2.28 23.27 25.82
N VAL A 6 1.34 23.53 24.93
CA VAL A 6 -0.05 23.21 25.19
C VAL A 6 -0.10 21.68 25.28
N LYS A 7 -0.29 21.16 26.46
CA LYS A 7 -0.53 19.74 26.68
C LYS A 7 -1.86 19.39 26.01
N VAL A 8 -1.79 19.03 24.75
CA VAL A 8 -2.96 18.59 24.00
C VAL A 8 -3.38 17.24 24.55
N ALA A 9 -4.63 17.11 24.97
CA ALA A 9 -5.16 15.82 25.38
C ALA A 9 -5.06 14.82 24.21
N PRO A 10 -4.65 13.56 24.44
CA PRO A 10 -4.48 12.56 23.39
C PRO A 10 -5.71 12.42 22.49
N VAL A 11 -6.90 12.55 23.04
CA VAL A 11 -8.16 12.49 22.31
C VAL A 11 -8.27 13.62 21.26
N ILE A 12 -7.85 14.84 21.60
CA ILE A 12 -7.85 15.96 20.65
C ILE A 12 -6.85 15.71 19.52
N ALA A 13 -5.68 15.16 19.85
CA ALA A 13 -4.68 14.79 18.86
C ALA A 13 -5.21 13.71 17.88
N ILE A 14 -5.94 12.71 18.38
CA ILE A 14 -6.63 11.69 17.56
C ILE A 14 -7.63 12.37 16.63
N VAL A 15 -8.49 13.26 17.15
CA VAL A 15 -9.48 13.99 16.34
C VAL A 15 -8.81 14.77 15.21
N ILE A 16 -7.68 15.43 15.48
CA ILE A 16 -6.95 16.20 14.47
C ILE A 16 -6.37 15.28 13.39
N CYS A 17 -5.74 14.16 13.77
CA CYS A 17 -5.23 13.19 12.80
C CYS A 17 -6.37 12.64 11.92
N PHE A 18 -7.49 12.23 12.52
CA PHE A 18 -8.65 11.75 11.77
C PHE A 18 -9.29 12.85 10.91
N ALA A 19 -9.24 14.11 11.31
CA ALA A 19 -9.75 15.22 10.51
C ALA A 19 -8.99 15.33 9.18
N PHE A 20 -7.65 15.19 9.17
CA PHE A 20 -6.87 15.19 7.93
C PHE A 20 -7.18 13.98 7.06
N VAL A 21 -7.31 12.79 7.64
CA VAL A 21 -7.69 11.57 6.91
C VAL A 21 -9.07 11.73 6.28
N SER A 22 -10.06 12.19 7.07
CA SER A 22 -11.42 12.42 6.60
C SER A 22 -11.50 13.50 5.53
N LEU A 23 -10.72 14.56 5.64
CA LEU A 23 -10.61 15.59 4.62
C LEU A 23 -10.09 14.99 3.29
N GLY A 24 -9.07 14.14 3.37
CA GLY A 24 -8.56 13.38 2.23
C GLY A 24 -9.65 12.54 1.56
N ASP A 25 -10.41 11.79 2.35
CA ASP A 25 -11.49 10.93 1.86
C ASP A 25 -12.61 11.74 1.21
N ILE A 26 -13.05 12.84 1.84
CA ILE A 26 -14.09 13.71 1.29
C ILE A 26 -13.67 14.30 -0.05
N VAL A 27 -12.44 14.78 -0.16
CA VAL A 27 -11.92 15.36 -1.41
C VAL A 27 -11.80 14.25 -2.48
N SER A 28 -11.31 13.07 -2.13
CA SER A 28 -11.24 11.92 -3.04
C SER A 28 -12.61 11.54 -3.57
N LEU A 29 -13.62 11.43 -2.71
CA LEU A 29 -15.01 11.14 -3.11
C LEU A 29 -15.58 12.23 -4.04
N LYS A 30 -15.41 13.52 -3.67
CA LYS A 30 -15.90 14.65 -4.50
C LYS A 30 -15.24 14.70 -5.87
N THR A 31 -13.98 14.34 -5.95
CA THR A 31 -13.22 14.34 -7.22
C THR A 31 -13.36 13.05 -8.02
N LYS A 32 -14.21 12.09 -7.55
CA LYS A 32 -14.35 10.75 -8.15
C LYS A 32 -13.00 10.02 -8.27
N ALA A 33 -12.25 10.02 -7.16
CA ALA A 33 -10.92 9.43 -7.02
C ALA A 33 -9.86 9.97 -8.01
N LYS A 34 -10.02 11.20 -8.51
CA LYS A 34 -8.96 11.88 -9.28
C LYS A 34 -7.78 12.24 -8.38
N PHE A 35 -8.05 12.60 -7.13
CA PHE A 35 -7.04 12.84 -6.11
C PHE A 35 -7.17 11.76 -5.04
N PRO A 36 -6.13 10.94 -4.80
CA PRO A 36 -6.13 9.94 -3.75
C PRO A 36 -6.23 10.57 -2.37
N SER A 37 -6.96 9.92 -1.47
CA SER A 37 -7.20 10.46 -0.12
C SER A 37 -5.89 10.68 0.66
N LEU A 38 -4.95 9.75 0.53
CA LEU A 38 -3.62 9.85 1.16
C LEU A 38 -2.88 11.12 0.75
N ALA A 39 -2.79 11.39 -0.56
CA ALA A 39 -2.06 12.56 -1.05
C ALA A 39 -2.67 13.87 -0.55
N VAL A 40 -4.01 13.96 -0.55
CA VAL A 40 -4.73 15.14 -0.05
C VAL A 40 -4.51 15.31 1.45
N ALA A 41 -4.61 14.23 2.23
CA ALA A 41 -4.40 14.24 3.67
C ALA A 41 -2.98 14.72 4.02
N ILE A 42 -1.95 14.22 3.31
CA ILE A 42 -0.55 14.60 3.51
C ILE A 42 -0.31 16.06 3.15
N VAL A 43 -0.80 16.53 1.99
CA VAL A 43 -0.64 17.93 1.59
C VAL A 43 -1.31 18.85 2.60
N ALA A 44 -2.53 18.53 3.03
CA ALA A 44 -3.24 19.32 4.04
C ALA A 44 -2.49 19.35 5.38
N TYR A 45 -1.94 18.20 5.80
CA TYR A 45 -1.14 18.10 7.03
C TYR A 45 0.14 18.94 6.95
N LEU A 46 0.90 18.86 5.84
CA LEU A 46 2.11 19.64 5.62
C LEU A 46 1.81 21.16 5.64
N ILE A 47 0.75 21.57 4.95
CA ILE A 47 0.31 22.98 4.97
C ILE A 47 0.01 23.42 6.39
N ALA A 48 -0.70 22.62 7.18
CA ALA A 48 -1.04 22.94 8.56
C ALA A 48 0.20 23.08 9.44
N ILE A 49 1.21 22.21 9.30
CA ILE A 49 2.49 22.33 10.01
C ILE A 49 3.22 23.61 9.61
N TRP A 50 3.29 23.93 8.34
CA TRP A 50 3.95 25.14 7.87
C TRP A 50 3.21 26.44 8.29
N CYS A 51 1.89 26.33 8.54
CA CYS A 51 1.10 27.39 9.13
C CYS A 51 1.24 27.51 10.66
N GLY A 52 2.06 26.66 11.29
CA GLY A 52 2.35 26.75 12.72
C GLY A 52 1.63 25.72 13.60
N MET A 53 1.01 24.69 13.03
CA MET A 53 0.44 23.60 13.81
C MET A 53 1.55 22.82 14.53
N PRO A 54 1.37 22.44 15.82
CA PRO A 54 2.34 21.61 16.54
C PRO A 54 2.60 20.28 15.86
N LYS A 55 3.86 19.92 15.69
CA LYS A 55 4.32 18.66 15.07
C LYS A 55 4.05 17.43 15.96
N THR A 56 3.68 17.62 17.21
CA THR A 56 3.55 16.57 18.22
C THR A 56 2.24 15.78 18.15
N TYR A 57 1.26 16.19 17.36
CA TYR A 57 -0.06 15.56 17.32
C TYR A 57 -0.04 14.07 16.95
N PRO A 58 0.70 13.59 15.94
CA PRO A 58 0.77 12.16 15.63
C PRO A 58 1.33 11.34 16.80
N ASP A 59 2.35 11.86 17.50
CA ASP A 59 2.98 11.21 18.64
C ASP A 59 2.06 11.17 19.87
N VAL A 60 1.49 12.33 20.23
CA VAL A 60 0.59 12.48 21.39
C VAL A 60 -0.68 11.66 21.22
N SER A 61 -1.16 11.48 19.99
CA SER A 61 -2.32 10.64 19.70
C SER A 61 -2.07 9.14 19.93
N GLY A 62 -0.81 8.71 19.92
CA GLY A 62 -0.42 7.29 19.94
C GLY A 62 -0.71 6.55 18.62
N LEU A 63 -1.37 7.21 17.64
CA LEU A 63 -1.72 6.57 16.37
C LEU A 63 -0.48 6.24 15.53
N ALA A 64 0.56 7.06 15.59
CA ALA A 64 1.79 6.80 14.85
C ALA A 64 2.50 5.54 15.34
N ALA A 65 2.59 5.34 16.66
CA ALA A 65 3.14 4.12 17.26
C ALA A 65 2.29 2.89 16.91
N LEU A 66 0.95 3.04 16.92
CA LEU A 66 0.04 1.98 16.45
C LEU A 66 0.22 1.70 14.97
N GLY A 67 0.44 2.73 14.14
CA GLY A 67 0.72 2.59 12.71
C GLY A 67 1.95 1.74 12.43
N ASP A 68 3.02 1.95 13.19
CA ASP A 68 4.25 1.16 13.09
C ASP A 68 4.02 -0.33 13.39
N ILE A 69 3.22 -0.63 14.43
CA ILE A 69 2.85 -2.01 14.82
C ILE A 69 1.86 -2.63 13.82
N LEU A 70 0.88 -1.85 13.37
CA LEU A 70 -0.20 -2.35 12.51
C LEU A 70 0.18 -2.40 11.03
N PHE A 71 1.24 -1.73 10.59
CA PHE A 71 1.68 -1.78 9.21
C PHE A 71 2.04 -3.21 8.74
N PRO A 72 2.82 -4.00 9.48
CA PRO A 72 3.04 -5.41 9.12
C PRO A 72 1.74 -6.24 9.11
N VAL A 73 0.80 -5.96 10.00
CA VAL A 73 -0.52 -6.63 10.03
C VAL A 73 -1.34 -6.27 8.77
N PHE A 74 -1.26 -5.02 8.34
CA PHE A 74 -1.85 -4.58 7.06
C PHE A 74 -1.27 -5.33 5.86
N VAL A 75 0.06 -5.49 5.80
CA VAL A 75 0.74 -6.27 4.74
C VAL A 75 0.30 -7.74 4.78
N ALA A 76 0.12 -8.33 5.98
CA ALA A 76 -0.45 -9.67 6.12
C ALA A 76 -1.88 -9.76 5.55
N GLY A 77 -2.70 -8.76 5.85
CA GLY A 77 -4.06 -8.64 5.30
C GLY A 77 -4.06 -8.61 3.78
N LEU A 78 -3.20 -7.79 3.17
CA LEU A 78 -3.04 -7.74 1.70
C LEU A 78 -2.59 -9.09 1.12
N ALA A 79 -1.67 -9.79 1.76
CA ALA A 79 -1.21 -11.11 1.30
C ALA A 79 -2.35 -12.15 1.28
N THR A 80 -3.32 -12.05 2.21
CA THR A 80 -4.51 -12.93 2.23
C THR A 80 -5.57 -12.56 1.17
N SER A 81 -5.43 -11.40 0.52
CA SER A 81 -6.38 -10.96 -0.52
C SER A 81 -6.06 -11.55 -1.90
N ILE A 82 -4.90 -12.17 -2.07
CA ILE A 82 -4.44 -12.73 -3.35
C ILE A 82 -5.11 -14.09 -3.58
N LEU A 83 -5.95 -14.17 -4.61
CA LEU A 83 -6.58 -15.43 -5.05
C LEU A 83 -5.56 -16.34 -5.74
N PRO A 84 -5.31 -17.55 -5.23
CA PRO A 84 -4.39 -18.50 -5.87
C PRO A 84 -4.80 -18.84 -7.31
N ILE A 85 -6.10 -19.00 -7.57
CA ILE A 85 -6.61 -19.31 -8.92
C ILE A 85 -6.39 -18.16 -9.90
N SER A 86 -6.41 -16.91 -9.43
CA SER A 86 -6.15 -15.74 -10.28
C SER A 86 -4.71 -15.75 -10.78
N ILE A 87 -3.76 -16.22 -9.96
CA ILE A 87 -2.35 -16.37 -10.37
C ILE A 87 -2.25 -17.38 -11.50
N VAL A 88 -2.87 -18.56 -11.33
CA VAL A 88 -2.81 -19.63 -12.34
C VAL A 88 -3.50 -19.21 -13.64
N LYS A 89 -4.67 -18.54 -13.56
CA LYS A 89 -5.40 -18.10 -14.76
C LYS A 89 -4.71 -16.95 -15.47
N ASN A 90 -4.10 -16.03 -14.72
CA ASN A 90 -3.53 -14.80 -15.25
C ASN A 90 -1.98 -14.81 -15.28
N TRP A 91 -1.35 -15.99 -15.30
CA TRP A 91 0.10 -16.11 -15.21
C TRP A 91 0.85 -15.30 -16.29
N LYS A 92 0.28 -15.18 -17.51
CA LYS A 92 0.84 -14.36 -18.59
C LYS A 92 0.90 -12.88 -18.23
N PHE A 93 -0.20 -12.34 -17.64
CA PHE A 93 -0.24 -10.95 -17.18
C PHE A 93 0.73 -10.72 -16.03
N ILE A 94 0.90 -11.71 -15.14
CA ILE A 94 1.86 -11.63 -14.04
C ILE A 94 3.29 -11.55 -14.58
N ILE A 95 3.65 -12.37 -15.57
CA ILE A 95 4.98 -12.32 -16.19
C ILE A 95 5.21 -10.95 -16.87
N ILE A 96 4.24 -10.47 -17.65
CA ILE A 96 4.32 -9.15 -18.28
C ILE A 96 4.49 -8.07 -17.20
N GLY A 97 3.70 -8.12 -16.14
CA GLY A 97 3.82 -7.19 -15.01
C GLY A 97 5.18 -7.23 -14.33
N CYS A 98 5.75 -8.43 -14.12
CA CYS A 98 7.09 -8.59 -13.56
C CYS A 98 8.17 -7.98 -14.47
N ILE A 99 8.07 -8.21 -15.79
CA ILE A 99 9.00 -7.63 -16.76
C ILE A 99 8.89 -6.11 -16.77
N ALA A 100 7.66 -5.57 -16.78
CA ALA A 100 7.41 -4.13 -16.74
C ALA A 100 7.98 -3.49 -15.46
N VAL A 101 7.73 -4.08 -14.30
CA VAL A 101 8.27 -3.61 -13.02
C VAL A 101 9.79 -3.65 -13.02
N LEU A 102 10.39 -4.73 -13.52
CA LEU A 102 11.85 -4.85 -13.62
C LEU A 102 12.44 -3.81 -14.58
N ALA A 103 11.80 -3.57 -15.73
CA ALA A 103 12.22 -2.54 -16.66
C ALA A 103 12.12 -1.12 -16.05
N GLY A 104 11.03 -0.82 -15.33
CA GLY A 104 10.88 0.44 -14.58
C GLY A 104 11.94 0.62 -13.53
N PHE A 105 12.22 -0.43 -12.77
CA PHE A 105 13.28 -0.45 -11.77
C PHE A 105 14.65 -0.18 -12.39
N LEU A 106 15.04 -0.94 -13.42
CA LEU A 106 16.32 -0.79 -14.10
C LEU A 106 16.46 0.59 -14.75
N CYS A 107 15.41 1.08 -15.40
CA CYS A 107 15.41 2.41 -15.99
C CYS A 107 15.67 3.49 -14.93
N THR A 108 15.01 3.42 -13.78
CA THR A 108 15.21 4.37 -12.69
C THR A 108 16.60 4.29 -12.09
N VAL A 109 17.11 3.09 -11.83
CA VAL A 109 18.44 2.91 -11.21
C VAL A 109 19.57 3.29 -12.16
N VAL A 110 19.51 2.82 -13.42
CA VAL A 110 20.60 3.05 -14.39
C VAL A 110 20.58 4.49 -14.88
N VAL A 111 19.44 4.95 -15.39
CA VAL A 111 19.36 6.30 -15.96
C VAL A 111 19.35 7.36 -14.86
N GLY A 112 18.60 7.14 -13.77
CA GLY A 112 18.57 8.07 -12.65
C GLY A 112 19.93 8.16 -11.92
N GLY A 113 20.62 7.03 -11.80
CA GLY A 113 21.96 6.95 -11.21
C GLY A 113 23.06 7.68 -11.99
N LEU A 114 22.82 8.05 -13.26
CA LEU A 114 23.72 8.92 -14.02
C LEU A 114 23.65 10.39 -13.59
N PHE A 115 22.52 10.82 -13.03
CA PHE A 115 22.27 12.21 -12.66
C PHE A 115 22.34 12.44 -11.14
N TYR A 116 22.04 11.41 -10.34
CA TYR A 116 21.95 11.47 -8.87
C TYR A 116 22.69 10.29 -8.24
N ASP A 117 22.80 10.28 -6.90
CA ASP A 117 23.44 9.16 -6.18
C ASP A 117 22.73 7.83 -6.52
N PRO A 118 23.46 6.84 -7.05
CA PRO A 118 22.88 5.54 -7.41
C PRO A 118 22.17 4.83 -6.25
N ARG A 119 22.62 5.03 -5.02
CA ARG A 119 21.99 4.44 -3.82
C ARG A 119 20.62 5.08 -3.54
N GLU A 120 20.53 6.40 -3.67
CA GLU A 120 19.27 7.14 -3.51
C GLU A 120 18.29 6.74 -4.62
N MET A 121 18.76 6.60 -5.86
CA MET A 121 17.96 6.15 -7.00
C MET A 121 17.51 4.69 -6.85
N PHE A 122 18.32 3.83 -6.27
CA PHE A 122 17.96 2.46 -5.96
C PHE A 122 16.81 2.42 -4.93
N ALA A 123 16.92 3.16 -3.83
CA ALA A 123 15.87 3.25 -2.81
C ALA A 123 14.56 3.84 -3.39
N ALA A 124 14.69 4.86 -4.24
CA ALA A 124 13.57 5.46 -4.96
C ALA A 124 12.89 4.47 -5.92
N ALA A 125 13.67 3.72 -6.69
CA ALA A 125 13.17 2.69 -7.62
C ALA A 125 12.44 1.57 -6.88
N MET A 126 12.97 1.12 -5.73
CA MET A 126 12.31 0.13 -4.88
C MET A 126 10.95 0.63 -4.37
N THR A 127 10.84 1.91 -4.06
CA THR A 127 9.59 2.53 -3.61
C THR A 127 8.57 2.60 -4.75
N THR A 128 8.97 3.10 -5.92
CA THR A 128 8.05 3.28 -7.06
C THR A 128 7.58 1.96 -7.66
N CYS A 129 8.48 0.98 -7.78
CA CYS A 129 8.18 -0.33 -8.35
C CYS A 129 7.61 -1.31 -7.31
N GLY A 130 7.79 -1.03 -6.03
CA GLY A 130 7.36 -1.86 -4.90
C GLY A 130 5.96 -1.54 -4.38
N SER A 131 5.03 -0.96 -5.18
CA SER A 131 3.66 -0.65 -4.75
C SER A 131 3.49 0.67 -3.96
N GLY A 132 4.26 1.70 -4.29
CA GLY A 132 4.05 3.04 -3.72
C GLY A 132 4.13 3.07 -2.20
N LEU A 133 3.00 3.24 -1.53
CA LEU A 133 2.93 3.34 -0.06
C LEU A 133 3.55 2.12 0.65
N THR A 134 3.12 0.91 0.30
CA THR A 134 3.58 -0.32 0.98
C THR A 134 5.07 -0.56 0.73
N GLY A 135 5.51 -0.46 -0.53
CA GLY A 135 6.93 -0.57 -0.89
C GLY A 135 7.77 0.51 -0.22
N GLY A 136 7.28 1.74 -0.21
CA GLY A 136 7.93 2.86 0.45
C GLY A 136 8.16 2.64 1.94
N LEU A 137 7.14 2.22 2.68
CA LEU A 137 7.26 1.95 4.11
C LEU A 137 8.23 0.81 4.41
N ILE A 138 8.26 -0.25 3.59
CA ILE A 138 9.25 -1.34 3.73
C ILE A 138 10.68 -0.83 3.48
N VAL A 139 10.87 0.02 2.46
CA VAL A 139 12.18 0.63 2.16
C VAL A 139 12.60 1.54 3.31
N LEU A 140 11.69 2.37 3.83
CA LEU A 140 11.94 3.26 4.95
C LEU A 140 12.34 2.51 6.23
N ASP A 141 11.64 1.43 6.55
CA ASP A 141 11.97 0.55 7.68
C ASP A 141 13.40 0.00 7.54
N ARG A 142 13.78 -0.44 6.35
CA ARG A 142 15.13 -0.94 6.08
C ARG A 142 16.20 0.16 6.14
N LEU A 143 15.94 1.33 5.58
CA LEU A 143 16.88 2.45 5.63
C LEU A 143 17.13 2.93 7.07
N LYS A 144 16.09 3.01 7.89
CA LYS A 144 16.23 3.31 9.33
C LYS A 144 17.09 2.28 10.05
N GLY A 145 16.85 0.99 9.78
CA GLY A 145 17.60 -0.12 10.38
C GLY A 145 19.09 -0.15 10.00
N THR A 146 19.46 0.42 8.85
CA THR A 146 20.87 0.49 8.39
C THR A 146 21.56 1.81 8.70
N GLY A 147 20.87 2.77 9.31
CA GLY A 147 21.42 4.09 9.64
C GLY A 147 21.56 5.05 8.44
N LEU A 148 21.04 4.70 7.27
CA LEU A 148 21.08 5.52 6.05
C LEU A 148 19.95 6.54 6.03
N THR A 149 19.82 7.33 7.07
CA THR A 149 18.73 8.30 7.27
C THR A 149 18.70 9.42 6.25
N GLU A 150 19.84 9.76 5.66
CA GLU A 150 19.94 10.79 4.61
C GLU A 150 19.19 10.41 3.32
N MET A 151 19.01 9.10 3.08
CA MET A 151 18.33 8.58 1.88
C MET A 151 16.82 8.39 2.07
N VAL A 152 16.28 8.72 3.23
CA VAL A 152 14.87 8.51 3.58
C VAL A 152 13.93 9.47 2.83
N THR A 153 14.40 10.67 2.51
CA THR A 153 13.56 11.77 2.00
C THR A 153 12.85 11.45 0.67
N ILE A 154 13.59 10.95 -0.34
CA ILE A 154 12.98 10.64 -1.65
C ILE A 154 12.01 9.45 -1.55
N PRO A 155 12.36 8.30 -0.96
CA PRO A 155 11.41 7.21 -0.76
C PRO A 155 10.15 7.62 0.01
N LEU A 156 10.28 8.46 1.04
CA LEU A 156 9.14 8.94 1.81
C LEU A 156 8.21 9.83 0.97
N LEU A 157 8.78 10.80 0.24
CA LEU A 157 7.99 11.64 -0.67
C LEU A 157 7.33 10.81 -1.78
N LEU A 158 8.04 9.83 -2.33
CA LEU A 158 7.49 8.92 -3.34
C LEU A 158 6.35 8.06 -2.78
N ALA A 159 6.51 7.48 -1.60
CA ALA A 159 5.45 6.71 -0.94
C ALA A 159 4.15 7.52 -0.78
N CYS A 160 4.29 8.84 -0.58
CA CYS A 160 3.17 9.76 -0.41
C CYS A 160 2.56 10.27 -1.72
N THR A 161 3.37 10.39 -2.78
CA THR A 161 2.97 11.14 -3.99
C THR A 161 2.77 10.28 -5.23
N ILE A 162 3.38 9.09 -5.29
CA ILE A 162 3.31 8.26 -6.51
C ILE A 162 1.88 7.87 -6.87
N ASP A 163 1.06 7.55 -5.88
CA ASP A 163 -0.33 7.20 -6.08
C ASP A 163 -1.16 8.40 -6.55
N ALA A 164 -0.78 9.61 -6.13
CA ALA A 164 -1.45 10.85 -6.55
C ALA A 164 -1.30 11.11 -8.05
N ILE A 165 -0.22 10.67 -8.66
CA ILE A 165 0.04 10.81 -10.09
C ILE A 165 -0.38 9.54 -10.84
N GLY A 166 -0.03 8.37 -10.30
CA GLY A 166 -0.28 7.07 -10.95
C GLY A 166 -1.76 6.74 -11.10
N GLN A 167 -2.59 6.98 -10.08
CA GLN A 167 -4.01 6.66 -10.13
C GLN A 167 -4.79 7.48 -11.18
N PRO A 168 -4.66 8.82 -11.29
CA PRO A 168 -5.32 9.56 -12.35
C PRO A 168 -4.88 9.13 -13.74
N VAL A 169 -3.58 8.94 -13.97
CA VAL A 169 -3.03 8.50 -15.26
C VAL A 169 -3.55 7.11 -15.60
N GLY A 170 -3.48 6.17 -14.66
CA GLY A 170 -4.00 4.81 -14.83
C GLY A 170 -5.49 4.81 -15.15
N SER A 171 -6.30 5.61 -14.45
CA SER A 171 -7.74 5.70 -14.70
C SER A 171 -8.08 6.27 -16.08
N LEU A 172 -7.32 7.26 -16.57
CA LEU A 172 -7.51 7.82 -17.90
C LEU A 172 -7.17 6.79 -18.99
N ILE A 173 -6.06 6.06 -18.84
CA ILE A 173 -5.66 5.01 -19.76
C ILE A 173 -6.71 3.90 -19.80
N THR A 174 -7.12 3.40 -18.62
CA THR A 174 -8.11 2.33 -18.50
C THR A 174 -9.45 2.72 -19.12
N ARG A 175 -9.94 3.95 -18.86
CA ARG A 175 -11.18 4.46 -19.48
C ARG A 175 -11.08 4.51 -20.99
N LYS A 176 -9.95 4.95 -21.55
CA LYS A 176 -9.73 5.01 -22.98
C LYS A 176 -9.73 3.63 -23.63
N TYR A 177 -9.07 2.65 -22.98
CA TYR A 177 -9.06 1.27 -23.46
C TYR A 177 -10.42 0.58 -23.31
N ALA A 178 -11.09 0.75 -22.18
CA ALA A 178 -12.43 0.22 -21.96
C ALA A 178 -13.43 0.79 -22.99
N GLY A 179 -13.35 2.09 -23.28
CA GLY A 179 -14.18 2.69 -24.35
C GLY A 179 -13.93 2.09 -25.72
N LYS A 180 -12.67 1.80 -26.08
CA LYS A 180 -12.35 1.11 -27.33
C LYS A 180 -12.85 -0.32 -27.39
N LEU A 181 -12.70 -1.08 -26.30
CA LEU A 181 -13.20 -2.45 -26.18
C LEU A 181 -14.74 -2.50 -26.33
N ILE A 182 -15.44 -1.60 -25.65
CA ILE A 182 -16.91 -1.50 -25.74
C ILE A 182 -17.32 -1.14 -27.20
N ALA A 183 -16.65 -0.19 -27.83
CA ALA A 183 -16.95 0.23 -29.18
C ALA A 183 -16.65 -0.83 -30.26
N SER A 184 -15.72 -1.74 -29.99
CA SER A 184 -15.33 -2.81 -30.93
C SER A 184 -16.09 -4.12 -30.74
N ASP A 185 -16.99 -4.20 -29.75
CA ASP A 185 -17.67 -5.44 -29.35
C ASP A 185 -16.72 -6.63 -29.07
N ALA A 186 -15.42 -6.36 -28.97
CA ALA A 186 -14.40 -7.39 -28.77
C ALA A 186 -14.57 -8.15 -27.45
N TYR A 187 -15.23 -7.53 -26.48
CA TYR A 187 -15.58 -8.17 -25.19
C TYR A 187 -16.65 -9.25 -25.34
N LEU A 188 -17.42 -9.27 -26.45
CA LEU A 188 -18.46 -10.28 -26.72
C LEU A 188 -17.89 -11.52 -27.41
N THR A 189 -16.73 -11.40 -28.07
CA THR A 189 -16.11 -12.48 -28.86
C THR A 189 -15.13 -13.33 -28.05
N ASP A 190 -14.44 -12.76 -27.08
CA ASP A 190 -13.72 -13.56 -26.11
C ASP A 190 -14.72 -14.16 -25.14
N LYS A 191 -14.61 -15.46 -24.89
CA LYS A 191 -15.34 -16.17 -23.85
C LYS A 191 -15.07 -15.50 -22.50
N ILE A 192 -15.69 -14.36 -22.30
CA ILE A 192 -15.89 -13.80 -20.97
C ILE A 192 -16.66 -14.89 -20.28
N VAL A 193 -15.97 -15.55 -19.36
CA VAL A 193 -16.63 -16.49 -18.48
C VAL A 193 -17.71 -15.68 -17.80
N ASP A 194 -18.94 -15.84 -18.25
CA ASP A 194 -20.10 -15.13 -17.74
C ASP A 194 -20.24 -15.53 -16.29
N HIS A 195 -19.80 -14.65 -15.41
CA HIS A 195 -19.96 -14.82 -13.97
C HIS A 195 -21.41 -14.56 -13.53
N SER A 196 -22.29 -14.17 -14.46
CA SER A 196 -23.72 -13.93 -14.21
C SER A 196 -24.54 -15.21 -14.16
N ASP A 197 -24.08 -16.29 -14.79
CA ASP A 197 -24.71 -17.58 -14.65
C ASP A 197 -24.45 -18.10 -13.26
N GLY A 198 -25.36 -17.98 -12.32
CA GLY A 198 -25.39 -18.59 -10.98
C GLY A 198 -24.56 -19.88 -10.86
N GLY A 199 -23.43 -19.80 -11.45
CA GLY A 199 -22.58 -20.74 -12.09
C GLY A 199 -22.09 -21.71 -11.08
N LYS A 200 -22.14 -22.92 -11.44
CA LYS A 200 -21.47 -24.05 -10.83
C LYS A 200 -20.13 -23.59 -10.33
N LEU A 201 -20.05 -23.45 -9.02
CA LEU A 201 -18.84 -23.16 -8.25
C LEU A 201 -17.68 -23.95 -8.84
N ASN A 202 -16.72 -23.29 -9.40
CA ASN A 202 -15.46 -23.91 -9.72
C ASN A 202 -14.88 -24.52 -8.45
N LYS A 203 -14.18 -25.62 -8.59
CA LYS A 203 -13.47 -26.35 -7.52
C LYS A 203 -12.65 -25.45 -6.57
N TRP A 204 -12.47 -24.18 -6.90
CA TRP A 204 -11.60 -23.17 -6.29
C TRP A 204 -12.30 -21.87 -5.90
N GLY A 205 -13.62 -21.85 -5.87
CA GLY A 205 -14.29 -20.74 -5.26
C GLY A 205 -15.22 -19.92 -6.11
N ALA A 206 -16.10 -19.31 -5.47
CA ALA A 206 -17.20 -18.51 -5.86
C ALA A 206 -16.79 -17.14 -6.45
N PRO A 207 -17.72 -16.46 -7.10
CA PRO A 207 -17.47 -15.19 -7.76
C PRO A 207 -17.02 -14.08 -6.80
N PHE A 208 -16.31 -13.13 -7.36
CA PHE A 208 -15.60 -12.02 -6.73
C PHE A 208 -16.39 -11.18 -5.70
N ASN A 209 -17.71 -11.31 -5.65
CA ASN A 209 -18.58 -10.41 -4.87
C ASN A 209 -19.34 -11.08 -3.72
N SER A 210 -19.10 -12.34 -3.41
CA SER A 210 -19.85 -12.94 -2.32
C SER A 210 -19.00 -13.03 -1.06
N SER A 211 -19.44 -12.35 -0.03
CA SER A 211 -19.03 -12.56 1.36
C SER A 211 -19.17 -14.03 1.83
N GLU A 212 -19.80 -14.86 1.02
CA GLU A 212 -20.16 -16.27 1.29
C GLU A 212 -19.19 -17.29 0.69
N ASN A 213 -18.04 -16.87 0.17
CA ASN A 213 -17.13 -17.77 -0.51
C ASN A 213 -16.33 -18.65 0.44
N PRO A 214 -16.58 -19.93 0.52
CA PRO A 214 -15.69 -20.83 1.20
C PRO A 214 -14.44 -21.03 0.32
N SER A 215 -13.32 -20.34 0.62
CA SER A 215 -12.03 -20.86 0.19
C SER A 215 -11.94 -22.32 0.61
N PRO A 216 -11.41 -23.23 -0.25
CA PRO A 216 -11.26 -24.62 0.13
C PRO A 216 -10.43 -24.69 1.40
N ARG A 217 -11.00 -25.24 2.47
CA ARG A 217 -10.36 -25.31 3.77
C ARG A 217 -9.78 -26.68 3.97
N PHE A 218 -8.60 -26.89 3.42
CA PHE A 218 -7.88 -28.15 3.65
C PHE A 218 -7.29 -28.24 5.08
N CYS A 219 -6.91 -27.10 5.65
CA CYS A 219 -6.23 -27.00 6.94
C CYS A 219 -6.84 -25.92 7.85
N ALA A 220 -8.18 -25.79 7.92
CA ALA A 220 -8.79 -24.83 8.83
C ALA A 220 -8.53 -25.22 10.28
N TRP A 221 -7.74 -24.42 11.00
CA TRP A 221 -7.47 -24.67 12.42
C TRP A 221 -8.58 -24.15 13.34
N ILE A 222 -9.40 -23.22 12.83
CA ILE A 222 -10.55 -22.69 13.56
C ILE A 222 -11.84 -23.05 12.80
N PRO A 223 -12.79 -23.73 13.47
CA PRO A 223 -14.09 -24.02 12.85
C PRO A 223 -14.83 -22.74 12.48
N PRO A 224 -15.60 -22.74 11.36
CA PRO A 224 -16.33 -21.55 10.90
C PRO A 224 -17.25 -20.91 11.94
N LYS A 225 -17.75 -21.70 12.87
CA LYS A 225 -18.63 -21.26 13.95
C LYS A 225 -17.96 -20.28 14.93
N TYR A 226 -16.66 -20.35 15.07
CA TYR A 226 -15.88 -19.53 16.02
C TYR A 226 -15.09 -18.42 15.35
N GLU A 227 -15.27 -18.20 14.04
CA GLU A 227 -14.59 -17.10 13.33
C GLU A 227 -15.32 -15.78 13.57
N THR A 228 -14.98 -15.16 14.70
CA THR A 228 -15.34 -13.76 15.00
C THR A 228 -14.31 -12.79 14.41
N GLU A 229 -14.66 -11.51 14.33
CA GLU A 229 -13.76 -10.46 13.90
C GLU A 229 -12.46 -10.41 14.70
N ALA A 230 -12.57 -10.58 16.04
CA ALA A 230 -11.41 -10.62 16.93
C ALA A 230 -10.50 -11.82 16.67
N VAL A 231 -11.07 -12.99 16.35
CA VAL A 231 -10.31 -14.20 16.01
C VAL A 231 -9.59 -14.01 14.67
N ALA A 232 -10.25 -13.39 13.68
CA ALA A 232 -9.63 -13.06 12.40
C ALA A 232 -8.45 -12.10 12.59
N PHE A 233 -8.62 -11.09 13.42
CA PHE A 233 -7.54 -10.13 13.72
C PHE A 233 -6.38 -10.80 14.48
N LEU A 234 -6.68 -11.67 15.46
CA LEU A 234 -5.67 -12.47 16.15
C LEU A 234 -4.87 -13.35 15.19
N GLN A 235 -5.52 -13.98 14.20
CA GLN A 235 -4.83 -14.77 13.18
C GLN A 235 -3.82 -13.92 12.39
N LEU A 236 -4.21 -12.71 11.97
CA LEU A 236 -3.30 -11.79 11.28
C LEU A 236 -2.10 -11.40 12.15
N ILE A 237 -2.33 -11.10 13.43
CA ILE A 237 -1.24 -10.77 14.38
C ILE A 237 -0.29 -11.96 14.56
N VAL A 238 -0.81 -13.17 14.74
CA VAL A 238 0.01 -14.38 14.91
C VAL A 238 0.87 -14.63 13.66
N VAL A 239 0.29 -14.49 12.46
CA VAL A 239 1.05 -14.65 11.21
C VAL A 239 2.14 -13.59 11.09
N THR A 240 1.82 -12.35 11.46
CA THR A 240 2.79 -11.26 11.47
C THR A 240 3.94 -11.53 12.44
N ALA A 241 3.64 -11.97 13.67
CA ALA A 241 4.65 -12.32 14.66
C ALA A 241 5.54 -13.48 14.19
N LEU A 242 4.94 -14.52 13.59
CA LEU A 242 5.68 -15.65 13.01
C LEU A 242 6.58 -15.20 11.84
N ALA A 243 6.09 -14.30 10.98
CA ALA A 243 6.86 -13.78 9.87
C ALA A 243 8.06 -12.94 10.33
N MET A 244 7.88 -12.12 11.35
CA MET A 244 8.98 -11.35 11.96
C MET A 244 10.02 -12.25 12.59
N TRP A 245 9.59 -13.28 13.34
CA TRP A 245 10.48 -14.24 13.96
C TRP A 245 11.26 -15.06 12.91
N LEU A 246 10.58 -15.62 11.91
CA LEU A 246 11.21 -16.36 10.83
C LEU A 246 12.11 -15.47 9.96
N GLY A 247 11.71 -14.24 9.70
CA GLY A 247 12.52 -13.26 8.98
C GLY A 247 13.85 -12.96 9.69
N GLY A 248 13.83 -12.91 11.03
CA GLY A 248 15.04 -12.77 11.84
C GLY A 248 15.98 -13.98 11.76
N ILE A 249 15.44 -15.19 11.71
CA ILE A 249 16.24 -16.43 11.65
C ILE A 249 16.78 -16.67 10.24
N THR A 250 15.96 -16.47 9.21
CA THR A 250 16.31 -16.78 7.82
C THR A 250 17.17 -15.71 7.16
N GLY A 251 17.26 -14.51 7.74
CA GLY A 251 17.89 -13.34 7.11
C GLY A 251 17.09 -12.77 5.93
N LEU A 252 15.98 -13.40 5.55
CA LEU A 252 15.01 -12.85 4.62
C LEU A 252 14.27 -11.68 5.28
N GLY A 253 13.90 -10.68 4.51
CA GLY A 253 13.09 -9.59 5.07
C GLY A 253 11.77 -10.12 5.61
N TRP A 254 11.34 -9.63 6.79
CA TRP A 254 10.05 -10.02 7.38
C TRP A 254 8.87 -9.88 6.41
N SER A 255 8.90 -8.88 5.54
CA SER A 255 7.85 -8.63 4.53
C SER A 255 7.73 -9.76 3.50
N ILE A 256 8.86 -10.32 3.04
CA ILE A 256 8.87 -11.45 2.10
C ILE A 256 8.27 -12.68 2.77
N VAL A 257 8.73 -13.00 3.99
CA VAL A 257 8.22 -14.13 4.77
C VAL A 257 6.72 -13.97 5.05
N LEU A 258 6.28 -12.75 5.36
CA LEU A 258 4.89 -12.42 5.63
C LEU A 258 3.99 -12.66 4.40
N ILE A 259 4.43 -12.20 3.23
CA ILE A 259 3.69 -12.42 1.98
C ILE A 259 3.61 -13.92 1.67
N LEU A 260 4.71 -14.65 1.84
CA LEU A 260 4.75 -16.10 1.62
C LEU A 260 3.84 -16.85 2.59
N LEU A 261 3.84 -16.50 3.88
CA LEU A 261 2.98 -17.12 4.89
C LEU A 261 1.50 -16.76 4.67
N GLY A 262 1.19 -15.49 4.40
CA GLY A 262 -0.18 -15.03 4.16
C GLY A 262 -0.77 -15.67 2.91
N PHE A 263 -0.06 -15.60 1.78
CA PHE A 263 -0.47 -16.23 0.53
C PHE A 263 -0.50 -17.75 0.63
N GLY A 264 0.56 -18.37 1.15
CA GLY A 264 0.64 -19.83 1.34
C GLY A 264 -0.44 -20.34 2.26
N GLY A 265 -0.72 -19.63 3.37
CA GLY A 265 -1.79 -19.97 4.30
C GLY A 265 -3.18 -19.88 3.66
N THR A 266 -3.41 -18.89 2.80
CA THR A 266 -4.66 -18.79 2.02
C THR A 266 -4.76 -19.92 1.00
N PHE A 267 -3.63 -20.29 0.34
CA PHE A 267 -3.58 -21.37 -0.62
C PHE A 267 -3.95 -22.73 -0.02
N ILE A 268 -3.41 -23.07 1.15
CA ILE A 268 -3.74 -24.32 1.87
C ILE A 268 -5.04 -24.24 2.67
N GLY A 269 -5.73 -23.10 2.66
CA GLY A 269 -7.00 -22.91 3.36
C GLY A 269 -6.87 -22.73 4.87
N LEU A 270 -5.70 -22.36 5.38
CA LEU A 270 -5.47 -22.01 6.78
C LEU A 270 -6.18 -20.71 7.14
N PHE A 271 -6.11 -19.72 6.25
CA PHE A 271 -6.76 -18.43 6.36
C PHE A 271 -7.88 -18.29 5.33
N ARG A 272 -8.89 -17.48 5.67
CA ARG A 272 -9.86 -17.02 4.68
C ARG A 272 -9.25 -15.89 3.85
N MET A 273 -9.88 -15.68 2.70
CA MET A 273 -9.54 -14.53 1.87
C MET A 273 -10.04 -13.23 2.50
N ASN A 274 -9.32 -12.14 2.19
CA ASN A 274 -9.66 -10.78 2.64
C ASN A 274 -9.80 -10.71 4.17
N MET A 275 -8.85 -11.26 4.91
CA MET A 275 -8.90 -11.29 6.37
C MET A 275 -9.05 -9.89 6.96
N LEU A 276 -8.38 -8.89 6.40
CA LEU A 276 -8.44 -7.51 6.90
C LEU A 276 -9.85 -6.92 6.77
N ASP A 277 -10.53 -7.15 5.65
CA ASP A 277 -11.91 -6.66 5.45
C ASP A 277 -12.88 -7.33 6.43
N ARG A 278 -12.64 -8.59 6.77
CA ARG A 278 -13.45 -9.34 7.73
C ARG A 278 -13.33 -8.83 9.16
N THR A 279 -12.21 -8.22 9.50
CA THR A 279 -12.00 -7.63 10.83
C THR A 279 -12.70 -6.29 11.00
N GLN A 280 -13.23 -5.70 9.91
CA GLN A 280 -13.80 -4.35 9.87
C GLN A 280 -12.88 -3.25 10.43
N THR A 281 -11.60 -3.58 10.64
CA THR A 281 -10.61 -2.65 11.22
C THR A 281 -9.80 -1.91 10.16
N GLY A 282 -10.00 -2.19 8.87
CA GLY A 282 -9.20 -1.66 7.77
C GLY A 282 -9.10 -0.13 7.77
N GLY A 283 -10.20 0.57 8.01
CA GLY A 283 -10.20 2.04 8.09
C GLY A 283 -9.37 2.58 9.27
N PHE A 284 -9.43 1.94 10.42
CA PHE A 284 -8.63 2.32 11.59
C PHE A 284 -7.14 2.03 11.36
N VAL A 285 -6.80 0.88 10.80
CA VAL A 285 -5.42 0.50 10.46
C VAL A 285 -4.84 1.50 9.46
N MET A 286 -5.59 1.87 8.42
CA MET A 286 -5.15 2.90 7.46
C MET A 286 -4.97 4.27 8.11
N ALA A 287 -5.86 4.69 9.00
CA ALA A 287 -5.71 5.96 9.72
C ALA A 287 -4.45 5.97 10.61
N ALA A 288 -4.13 4.85 11.26
CA ALA A 288 -2.91 4.70 12.04
C ALA A 288 -1.64 4.77 11.15
N ILE A 289 -1.66 4.14 9.96
CA ILE A 289 -0.57 4.22 8.98
C ILE A 289 -0.42 5.66 8.46
N TYR A 290 -1.51 6.38 8.22
CA TYR A 290 -1.43 7.81 7.82
C TYR A 290 -0.80 8.66 8.92
N ALA A 291 -1.15 8.41 10.20
CA ALA A 291 -0.53 9.11 11.32
C ALA A 291 0.98 8.82 11.45
N LEU A 292 1.40 7.58 11.15
CA LEU A 292 2.82 7.21 11.04
C LEU A 292 3.52 8.03 9.94
N LEU A 293 2.90 8.18 8.76
CA LEU A 293 3.45 9.00 7.69
C LEU A 293 3.51 10.48 8.08
N PHE A 294 2.50 11.01 8.76
CA PHE A 294 2.51 12.37 9.27
C PHE A 294 3.69 12.60 10.24
N GLN A 295 3.96 11.65 11.14
CA GLN A 295 5.11 11.70 12.02
C GLN A 295 6.43 11.74 11.23
N MET A 296 6.57 10.88 10.22
CA MET A 296 7.78 10.82 9.39
C MET A 296 8.02 12.10 8.57
N LEU A 297 6.94 12.83 8.23
CA LEU A 297 6.99 14.08 7.49
C LEU A 297 7.24 15.31 8.38
N ASN A 298 7.13 15.18 9.70
CA ASN A 298 7.26 16.29 10.65
C ASN A 298 8.57 17.07 10.53
N ASP A 299 9.66 16.37 10.19
CA ASP A 299 10.98 16.97 10.10
C ASP A 299 11.28 17.59 8.73
N MET A 300 10.41 17.37 7.76
CA MET A 300 10.58 17.91 6.40
C MET A 300 10.25 19.39 6.32
N THR A 301 11.20 20.17 5.85
CA THR A 301 11.01 21.58 5.53
C THR A 301 10.53 21.78 4.09
N LEU A 302 9.84 22.90 3.84
CA LEU A 302 9.44 23.25 2.48
C LEU A 302 10.64 23.34 1.52
N GLN A 303 11.78 23.84 2.03
CA GLN A 303 13.01 23.97 1.25
C GLN A 303 13.57 22.61 0.83
N GLU A 304 13.57 21.60 1.72
CA GLU A 304 13.99 20.24 1.40
C GLU A 304 13.09 19.59 0.37
N ILE A 305 11.77 19.77 0.49
CA ILE A 305 10.81 19.24 -0.50
C ILE A 305 11.05 19.88 -1.86
N MET A 306 11.22 21.20 -1.90
CA MET A 306 11.49 21.93 -3.15
C MET A 306 12.81 21.51 -3.79
N ALA A 307 13.86 21.26 -2.99
CA ALA A 307 15.15 20.79 -3.47
C ALA A 307 15.08 19.38 -4.08
N LYS A 308 14.19 18.53 -3.56
CA LYS A 308 14.00 17.14 -4.01
C LYS A 308 12.90 16.95 -5.05
N ILE A 309 12.22 18.03 -5.46
CA ILE A 309 11.08 17.93 -6.41
C ILE A 309 11.55 17.46 -7.80
N VAL A 310 12.72 17.92 -8.25
CA VAL A 310 13.28 17.54 -9.56
C VAL A 310 13.67 16.07 -9.61
N PRO A 311 14.47 15.52 -8.67
CA PRO A 311 14.76 14.10 -8.64
C PRO A 311 13.50 13.25 -8.44
N LEU A 312 12.51 13.71 -7.68
CA LEU A 312 11.24 13.01 -7.48
C LEU A 312 10.46 12.88 -8.80
N LEU A 313 10.30 13.97 -9.55
CA LEU A 313 9.63 13.96 -10.86
C LEU A 313 10.39 13.10 -11.87
N LEU A 314 11.73 13.15 -11.85
CA LEU A 314 12.57 12.32 -12.71
C LEU A 314 12.33 10.83 -12.42
N VAL A 315 12.32 10.42 -11.16
CA VAL A 315 12.06 9.02 -10.77
C VAL A 315 10.67 8.57 -11.22
N ILE A 316 9.63 9.39 -11.03
CA ILE A 316 8.26 9.07 -11.47
C ILE A 316 8.20 8.91 -13.00
N LEU A 317 8.89 9.79 -13.72
CA LEU A 317 8.95 9.74 -15.19
C LEU A 317 9.71 8.50 -15.67
N LEU A 318 10.91 8.25 -15.12
CA LEU A 318 11.72 7.10 -15.52
C LEU A 318 11.07 5.76 -15.18
N SER A 319 10.46 5.63 -14.01
CA SER A 319 9.70 4.44 -13.65
C SER A 319 8.49 4.24 -14.57
N GLY A 320 7.76 5.31 -14.88
CA GLY A 320 6.63 5.27 -15.80
C GLY A 320 7.04 4.87 -17.23
N VAL A 321 8.11 5.48 -17.76
CA VAL A 321 8.66 5.11 -19.08
C VAL A 321 9.12 3.66 -19.09
N GLY A 322 9.86 3.22 -18.08
CA GLY A 322 10.32 1.84 -17.98
C GLY A 322 9.17 0.84 -17.89
N LEU A 323 8.10 1.14 -17.13
CA LEU A 323 6.89 0.32 -17.06
C LEU A 323 6.20 0.18 -18.44
N VAL A 324 6.14 1.27 -19.21
CA VAL A 324 5.55 1.25 -20.57
C VAL A 324 6.41 0.49 -21.56
N LEU A 325 7.74 0.58 -21.43
CA LEU A 325 8.67 -0.14 -22.33
C LEU A 325 8.73 -1.65 -22.02
N GLY A 326 8.50 -2.04 -20.78
CA GLY A 326 8.53 -3.43 -20.35
C GLY A 326 7.21 -4.18 -20.52
N GLY A 327 6.07 -3.50 -20.61
CA GLY A 327 4.72 -4.07 -20.73
C GLY A 327 4.18 -3.98 -22.12
#